data_9f20938941b884e6d01e8d93e9f89223
#
_entry.id   9f20938941b884e6d01e8d93e9f89223
#
_cell.length_a   1.000
_cell.length_b   1.000
_cell.length_c   1.000
_cell.angle_alpha   90.00
_cell.angle_beta   90.00
_cell.angle_gamma   90.00
#
_symmetry.space_group_name_H-M   'P 1'
#
loop_
_entity.id
_entity.type
_entity.pdbx_description
1 polymer ?
#
loop_
_entity_poly.entity_id
_entity_poly.type
_entity_poly.pdbx_seq_one_letter_code
_entity_poly.pdbx_strand_id
1 'polypeptide(L)'
;FFYIIGFYHACYFIWFIFVIINWVIYIKYDVVIVGAGPAGLFAAYELITKNEKLKIALMDKGPRVKTRFCPMNKNNTKCVNCNPCRILSGYGGAGTFSDGKLNFIPKLGKSDLFKYMSESEANQLIDDTEKIFTSFGMDSDVFPSNLGEAEKIKRKVAIQGARLLLIRQKHLGSDHLPQYIDSFSDFLENHGVSLFENTDVSDIVKVKDGYEVIYGNKKLLAKKVIVAPGRTGAKWIQELADKYHIPYLSQSIEIGVRVEVRKEILEAITNVIYDPTIFIRTQTYGDQIRTFCTNPGGFVAKENYYGYICVNGHSLKDIKSNNSNFAFISRVHLTEPVTNTRLYGESIARIANVLGDSKPIIQSLKDLRRGRRSTWHRINQGFVEPTLKDCVAGDLALVLPHRIITNILEGLEKLDKIIPGVNNDETLLYGPEIKFFSNEIETDNRFKLQHADIYFIGDGAGKAGNIVVA
;
A
#
# COMPACT_ATOMS: atom_id res chain seq x y z
N PHE A 1 -58.69 29.15 34.47
CA PHE A 1 -58.46 27.68 34.67
C PHE A 1 -58.16 26.94 33.33
N PHE A 2 -58.72 27.33 32.23
CA PHE A 2 -58.51 26.66 30.92
C PHE A 2 -57.09 26.95 30.29
N TYR A 3 -56.44 28.03 30.65
CA TYR A 3 -55.12 28.37 30.12
C TYR A 3 -53.94 27.62 30.75
N ILE A 4 -54.11 27.10 31.96
CA ILE A 4 -53.05 26.38 32.70
C ILE A 4 -52.96 24.93 32.26
N ILE A 5 -54.07 24.28 31.86
CA ILE A 5 -54.12 22.88 31.42
C ILE A 5 -53.47 22.73 30.02
N GLY A 6 -53.59 23.74 29.13
CA GLY A 6 -52.98 23.74 27.81
C GLY A 6 -51.43 23.83 27.86
N PHE A 7 -50.88 24.55 28.83
CA PHE A 7 -49.42 24.68 29.00
C PHE A 7 -48.77 23.38 29.48
N TYR A 8 -49.43 22.64 30.36
CA TYR A 8 -48.92 21.36 30.88
C TYR A 8 -48.91 20.28 29.80
N HIS A 9 -49.90 20.21 28.91
CA HIS A 9 -49.95 19.27 27.81
C HIS A 9 -48.91 19.59 26.73
N ALA A 10 -48.67 20.87 26.42
CA ALA A 10 -47.64 21.27 25.47
C ALA A 10 -46.21 20.98 26.00
N CYS A 11 -45.94 21.21 27.28
CA CYS A 11 -44.68 20.86 27.90
C CYS A 11 -44.42 19.34 27.98
N TYR A 12 -45.47 18.54 28.29
CA TYR A 12 -45.36 17.08 28.25
C TYR A 12 -45.15 16.54 26.84
N PHE A 13 -45.79 17.11 25.82
CA PHE A 13 -45.64 16.72 24.44
C PHE A 13 -44.24 17.10 23.91
N ILE A 14 -43.72 18.27 24.25
CA ILE A 14 -42.34 18.71 23.94
C ILE A 14 -41.33 17.85 24.68
N TRP A 15 -41.57 17.53 25.97
CA TRP A 15 -40.68 16.66 26.72
C TRP A 15 -40.71 15.22 26.20
N PHE A 16 -41.88 14.71 25.80
CA PHE A 16 -42.04 13.39 25.17
C PHE A 16 -41.41 13.32 23.78
N ILE A 17 -41.53 14.38 22.97
CA ILE A 17 -40.81 14.53 21.71
C ILE A 17 -39.29 14.65 21.96
N PHE A 18 -38.85 15.39 22.97
CA PHE A 18 -37.43 15.50 23.34
C PHE A 18 -36.86 14.16 23.85
N VAL A 19 -37.64 13.38 24.56
CA VAL A 19 -37.28 12.03 25.01
C VAL A 19 -37.28 11.04 23.85
N ILE A 20 -38.25 11.14 22.92
CA ILE A 20 -38.30 10.28 21.71
C ILE A 20 -37.18 10.68 20.72
N ILE A 21 -36.85 11.97 20.57
CA ILE A 21 -35.76 12.44 19.71
C ILE A 21 -34.38 12.06 20.29
N ASN A 22 -34.26 11.91 21.62
CA ASN A 22 -33.05 11.40 22.27
C ASN A 22 -32.97 9.85 22.31
N TRP A 23 -34.01 9.12 21.90
CA TRP A 23 -33.89 7.73 21.55
C TRP A 23 -33.35 7.61 20.12
N VAL A 24 -32.12 8.09 19.89
CA VAL A 24 -31.31 7.63 18.77
C VAL A 24 -31.23 6.12 18.95
N ILE A 25 -31.86 5.35 18.05
CA ILE A 25 -31.71 3.91 17.99
C ILE A 25 -30.23 3.67 17.69
N TYR A 26 -29.43 3.51 18.73
CA TYR A 26 -28.03 3.12 18.58
C TYR A 26 -28.02 1.69 18.07
N ILE A 27 -27.82 1.54 16.76
CA ILE A 27 -27.58 0.23 16.18
C ILE A 27 -26.26 -0.24 16.78
N LYS A 28 -26.34 -1.24 17.65
CA LYS A 28 -25.15 -1.87 18.23
C LYS A 28 -24.66 -2.95 17.28
N TYR A 29 -23.48 -2.78 16.77
CA TYR A 29 -22.78 -3.77 15.96
C TYR A 29 -22.03 -4.77 16.83
N ASP A 30 -21.93 -6.01 16.40
CA ASP A 30 -21.04 -6.99 17.03
C ASP A 30 -19.59 -6.65 16.73
N VAL A 31 -19.30 -6.23 15.47
CA VAL A 31 -17.98 -5.81 15.04
C VAL A 31 -18.09 -4.56 14.15
N VAL A 32 -17.27 -3.56 14.44
CA VAL A 32 -17.00 -2.46 13.51
C VAL A 32 -15.58 -2.61 12.97
N ILE A 33 -15.46 -2.58 11.66
CA ILE A 33 -14.18 -2.68 10.93
C ILE A 33 -13.87 -1.31 10.34
N VAL A 34 -12.72 -0.74 10.68
CA VAL A 34 -12.25 0.57 10.20
C VAL A 34 -11.20 0.37 9.12
N GLY A 35 -11.56 0.67 7.88
CA GLY A 35 -10.76 0.49 6.68
C GLY A 35 -11.25 -0.69 5.83
N ALA A 36 -11.63 -0.40 4.58
CA ALA A 36 -12.12 -1.37 3.60
C ALA A 36 -11.05 -1.76 2.55
N GLY A 37 -9.76 -1.75 2.96
CA GLY A 37 -8.67 -2.37 2.20
C GLY A 37 -8.72 -3.90 2.28
N PRO A 38 -7.74 -4.63 1.70
CA PRO A 38 -7.71 -6.11 1.72
C PRO A 38 -7.94 -6.69 3.11
N ALA A 39 -7.23 -6.21 4.14
CA ALA A 39 -7.39 -6.69 5.50
C ALA A 39 -8.82 -6.55 6.03
N GLY A 40 -9.46 -5.38 5.83
CA GLY A 40 -10.84 -5.15 6.30
C GLY A 40 -11.89 -5.92 5.50
N LEU A 41 -11.73 -6.04 4.18
CA LEU A 41 -12.61 -6.82 3.32
C LEU A 41 -12.58 -8.31 3.70
N PHE A 42 -11.39 -8.89 3.86
CA PHE A 42 -11.23 -10.28 4.26
C PHE A 42 -11.70 -10.53 5.69
N ALA A 43 -11.46 -9.60 6.63
CA ALA A 43 -12.00 -9.70 7.98
C ALA A 43 -13.54 -9.72 7.98
N ALA A 44 -14.18 -8.86 7.18
CA ALA A 44 -15.63 -8.88 7.03
C ALA A 44 -16.13 -10.18 6.40
N TYR A 45 -15.45 -10.66 5.36
CA TYR A 45 -15.77 -11.92 4.67
C TYR A 45 -15.71 -13.12 5.64
N GLU A 46 -14.60 -13.28 6.35
CA GLU A 46 -14.43 -14.39 7.29
C GLU A 46 -15.46 -14.36 8.43
N LEU A 47 -15.77 -13.19 8.93
CA LEU A 47 -16.74 -13.05 10.01
C LEU A 47 -18.15 -13.43 9.54
N ILE A 48 -18.60 -12.90 8.38
CA ILE A 48 -19.96 -13.09 7.92
C ILE A 48 -20.18 -14.50 7.38
N THR A 49 -19.19 -15.10 6.72
CA THR A 49 -19.29 -16.48 6.23
C THR A 49 -19.30 -17.50 7.36
N LYS A 50 -18.59 -17.23 8.46
CA LYS A 50 -18.60 -18.12 9.65
C LYS A 50 -19.85 -17.93 10.51
N ASN A 51 -20.46 -16.75 10.51
CA ASN A 51 -21.67 -16.48 11.27
C ASN A 51 -22.48 -15.34 10.67
N GLU A 52 -23.45 -15.69 9.83
CA GLU A 52 -24.34 -14.75 9.13
C GLU A 52 -25.22 -13.90 10.07
N LYS A 53 -25.31 -14.25 11.37
CA LYS A 53 -26.09 -13.48 12.36
C LYS A 53 -25.33 -12.28 12.92
N LEU A 54 -24.04 -12.15 12.64
CA LEU A 54 -23.24 -11.04 13.12
C LEU A 54 -23.66 -9.73 12.45
N LYS A 55 -23.86 -8.71 13.26
CA LYS A 55 -24.05 -7.33 12.78
C LYS A 55 -22.66 -6.70 12.59
N ILE A 56 -22.24 -6.56 11.36
CA ILE A 56 -20.92 -6.04 10.99
C ILE A 56 -21.09 -4.70 10.28
N ALA A 57 -20.33 -3.68 10.69
CA ALA A 57 -20.13 -2.44 9.95
C ALA A 57 -18.72 -2.39 9.38
N LEU A 58 -18.58 -2.10 8.09
CA LEU A 58 -17.31 -1.87 7.41
C LEU A 58 -17.25 -0.42 6.94
N MET A 59 -16.30 0.35 7.49
CA MET A 59 -16.20 1.81 7.30
C MET A 59 -14.93 2.15 6.53
N ASP A 60 -15.03 3.02 5.53
CA ASP A 60 -13.85 3.59 4.87
C ASP A 60 -14.04 5.09 4.62
N LYS A 61 -12.96 5.86 4.75
CA LYS A 61 -12.96 7.30 4.49
C LYS A 61 -13.12 7.65 3.02
N GLY A 62 -12.86 6.70 2.12
CA GLY A 62 -13.09 6.85 0.70
C GLY A 62 -14.33 6.11 0.21
N PRO A 63 -14.70 6.30 -1.07
CA PRO A 63 -15.89 5.72 -1.65
C PRO A 63 -15.65 4.28 -2.14
N ARG A 64 -16.75 3.64 -2.61
CA ARG A 64 -16.69 2.39 -3.36
C ARG A 64 -15.98 2.57 -4.70
N VAL A 65 -15.48 1.46 -5.23
CA VAL A 65 -14.62 1.45 -6.43
C VAL A 65 -15.23 2.18 -7.63
N LYS A 66 -16.53 1.99 -7.88
CA LYS A 66 -17.26 2.59 -9.02
C LYS A 66 -17.12 4.11 -9.09
N THR A 67 -16.95 4.78 -7.95
CA THR A 67 -16.85 6.25 -7.87
C THR A 67 -15.43 6.74 -7.60
N ARG A 68 -14.46 5.84 -7.48
CA ARG A 68 -13.05 6.17 -7.27
C ARG A 68 -12.39 6.53 -8.61
N PHE A 69 -11.89 7.74 -8.71
CA PHE A 69 -11.08 8.19 -9.85
C PHE A 69 -10.08 9.25 -9.42
N CYS A 70 -8.93 9.31 -10.07
CA CYS A 70 -7.95 10.37 -9.86
C CYS A 70 -8.18 11.51 -10.87
N PRO A 71 -8.48 12.74 -10.41
CA PRO A 71 -8.61 13.87 -11.31
C PRO A 71 -7.35 14.15 -12.13
N MET A 72 -6.17 13.95 -11.53
CA MET A 72 -4.88 14.09 -12.20
C MET A 72 -4.76 13.15 -13.41
N ASN A 73 -5.09 11.87 -13.23
CA ASN A 73 -5.00 10.88 -14.31
C ASN A 73 -6.09 11.09 -15.36
N LYS A 74 -7.32 11.42 -14.94
CA LYS A 74 -8.46 11.62 -15.85
C LYS A 74 -8.29 12.84 -16.74
N ASN A 75 -7.77 13.96 -16.20
CA ASN A 75 -7.72 15.25 -16.87
C ASN A 75 -6.31 15.64 -17.30
N ASN A 76 -5.31 14.77 -17.10
CA ASN A 76 -3.88 15.05 -17.33
C ASN A 76 -3.41 16.38 -16.71
N THR A 77 -3.81 16.62 -15.46
CA THR A 77 -3.53 17.85 -14.70
C THR A 77 -2.55 17.58 -13.55
N LYS A 78 -2.11 18.65 -12.87
CA LYS A 78 -1.35 18.50 -11.60
C LYS A 78 -2.24 17.82 -10.55
N CYS A 79 -1.62 17.15 -9.58
CA CYS A 79 -2.33 16.57 -8.45
C CYS A 79 -3.03 17.67 -7.64
N VAL A 80 -4.34 17.50 -7.41
CA VAL A 80 -5.17 18.46 -6.66
C VAL A 80 -5.22 18.16 -5.16
N ASN A 81 -4.39 17.24 -4.67
CA ASN A 81 -4.29 16.85 -3.25
C ASN A 81 -5.66 16.53 -2.62
N CYS A 82 -6.44 15.65 -3.28
CA CYS A 82 -7.74 15.22 -2.77
C CYS A 82 -7.63 14.73 -1.31
N ASN A 83 -8.57 15.09 -0.47
CA ASN A 83 -8.68 14.60 0.89
C ASN A 83 -10.04 13.93 1.11
N PRO A 84 -10.09 12.58 1.26
CA PRO A 84 -8.98 11.63 1.11
C PRO A 84 -8.54 11.43 -0.35
N CYS A 85 -7.29 10.98 -0.54
CA CYS A 85 -6.81 10.59 -1.87
C CYS A 85 -7.60 9.38 -2.40
N ARG A 86 -8.29 9.55 -3.54
CA ARG A 86 -9.20 8.54 -4.08
C ARG A 86 -8.48 7.32 -4.69
N ILE A 87 -7.18 7.41 -4.94
CA ILE A 87 -6.36 6.26 -5.36
C ILE A 87 -5.94 5.42 -4.15
N LEU A 88 -5.62 6.07 -3.03
CA LEU A 88 -5.09 5.39 -1.84
C LEU A 88 -6.17 4.98 -0.84
N SER A 89 -7.36 5.62 -0.86
CA SER A 89 -8.44 5.39 0.10
C SER A 89 -9.73 4.98 -0.59
N GLY A 90 -10.54 4.18 0.09
CA GLY A 90 -11.79 3.60 -0.39
C GLY A 90 -11.74 2.08 -0.47
N TYR A 91 -12.83 1.47 -0.85
CA TYR A 91 -12.98 0.02 -0.91
C TYR A 91 -11.93 -0.62 -1.83
N GLY A 92 -11.28 -1.67 -1.35
CA GLY A 92 -10.09 -2.28 -1.95
C GLY A 92 -8.76 -1.61 -1.57
N GLY A 93 -8.80 -0.44 -0.92
CA GLY A 93 -7.61 0.30 -0.48
C GLY A 93 -6.72 0.76 -1.65
N ALA A 94 -5.45 1.04 -1.36
CA ALA A 94 -4.46 1.44 -2.36
C ALA A 94 -4.16 0.31 -3.38
N GLY A 95 -4.39 -0.95 -3.00
CA GLY A 95 -4.16 -2.12 -3.85
C GLY A 95 -5.01 -2.13 -5.12
N THR A 96 -6.21 -1.54 -5.10
CA THR A 96 -7.14 -1.51 -6.24
C THR A 96 -6.55 -0.87 -7.50
N PHE A 97 -5.70 0.14 -7.33
CA PHE A 97 -5.07 0.86 -8.45
C PHE A 97 -3.55 0.65 -8.50
N SER A 98 -3.07 -0.42 -7.87
CA SER A 98 -1.68 -0.85 -7.97
C SER A 98 -1.45 -1.69 -9.24
N ASP A 99 -0.31 -2.35 -9.31
CA ASP A 99 0.06 -3.22 -10.44
C ASP A 99 -0.71 -4.55 -10.52
N GLY A 100 -1.61 -4.83 -9.57
CA GLY A 100 -2.46 -6.03 -9.59
C GLY A 100 -1.73 -7.33 -9.31
N LYS A 101 -0.60 -7.29 -8.63
CA LYS A 101 0.16 -8.49 -8.27
C LYS A 101 -0.31 -9.09 -6.95
N LEU A 102 -0.60 -10.37 -6.95
CA LEU A 102 -0.83 -11.17 -5.77
C LEU A 102 0.39 -12.07 -5.51
N ASN A 103 1.01 -11.90 -4.35
CA ASN A 103 2.20 -12.64 -3.94
C ASN A 103 1.80 -13.68 -2.87
N PHE A 104 1.70 -14.94 -3.28
CA PHE A 104 1.28 -16.05 -2.43
C PHE A 104 2.49 -16.64 -1.69
N ILE A 105 2.89 -15.97 -0.62
CA ILE A 105 4.00 -16.36 0.23
C ILE A 105 3.76 -15.88 1.67
N PRO A 106 3.98 -16.73 2.69
CA PRO A 106 3.76 -16.36 4.09
C PRO A 106 4.73 -15.28 4.60
N LYS A 107 5.91 -15.18 3.99
CA LYS A 107 6.95 -14.24 4.42
C LYS A 107 7.49 -13.44 3.25
N LEU A 108 7.20 -12.12 3.24
CA LEU A 108 7.71 -11.18 2.25
C LEU A 108 7.99 -9.82 2.89
N GLY A 109 9.24 -9.42 2.88
CA GLY A 109 9.67 -8.17 3.51
C GLY A 109 9.44 -8.20 5.02
N LYS A 110 8.47 -7.41 5.49
CA LYS A 110 8.08 -7.35 6.92
C LYS A 110 6.90 -8.24 7.25
N SER A 111 6.10 -8.62 6.27
CA SER A 111 5.06 -9.63 6.46
C SER A 111 5.72 -10.96 6.81
N ASP A 112 5.43 -11.50 7.97
CA ASP A 112 6.00 -12.75 8.45
C ASP A 112 4.95 -13.48 9.31
N LEU A 113 4.17 -14.37 8.67
CA LEU A 113 3.14 -15.14 9.35
C LEU A 113 3.75 -16.16 10.33
N PHE A 114 5.02 -16.56 10.12
CA PHE A 114 5.70 -17.50 11.02
C PHE A 114 5.92 -16.96 12.43
N LYS A 115 5.75 -15.64 12.63
CA LYS A 115 5.73 -15.03 13.96
C LYS A 115 4.49 -15.41 14.78
N TYR A 116 3.41 -15.82 14.11
CA TYR A 116 2.08 -15.98 14.71
C TYR A 116 1.55 -17.41 14.64
N MET A 117 2.05 -18.23 13.71
CA MET A 117 1.56 -19.57 13.46
C MET A 117 2.66 -20.46 12.86
N SER A 118 2.42 -21.78 12.80
CA SER A 118 3.32 -22.75 12.18
C SER A 118 3.42 -22.53 10.66
N GLU A 119 4.48 -23.05 10.05
CA GLU A 119 4.68 -22.98 8.60
C GLU A 119 3.54 -23.65 7.81
N SER A 120 3.03 -24.78 8.30
CA SER A 120 1.91 -25.50 7.68
C SER A 120 0.63 -24.64 7.69
N GLU A 121 0.29 -24.06 8.85
CA GLU A 121 -0.89 -23.19 8.98
C GLU A 121 -0.77 -21.96 8.12
N ALA A 122 0.41 -21.32 8.07
CA ALA A 122 0.66 -20.15 7.26
C ALA A 122 0.49 -20.44 5.75
N ASN A 123 1.04 -21.55 5.27
CA ASN A 123 0.87 -21.96 3.87
C ASN A 123 -0.59 -22.31 3.55
N GLN A 124 -1.29 -23.00 4.46
CA GLN A 124 -2.72 -23.29 4.28
C GLN A 124 -3.55 -22.01 4.17
N LEU A 125 -3.29 -21.00 5.01
CA LEU A 125 -3.97 -19.69 4.93
C LEU A 125 -3.71 -18.98 3.60
N ILE A 126 -2.49 -19.04 3.07
CA ILE A 126 -2.15 -18.48 1.76
C ILE A 126 -2.95 -19.17 0.65
N ASP A 127 -3.06 -20.51 0.70
CA ASP A 127 -3.82 -21.28 -0.29
C ASP A 127 -5.33 -21.02 -0.19
N ASP A 128 -5.86 -20.88 1.01
CA ASP A 128 -7.27 -20.56 1.23
C ASP A 128 -7.58 -19.12 0.78
N THR A 129 -6.67 -18.18 1.04
CA THR A 129 -6.76 -16.80 0.52
C THR A 129 -6.78 -16.78 -1.02
N GLU A 130 -5.95 -17.60 -1.68
CA GLU A 130 -5.96 -17.73 -3.14
C GLU A 130 -7.31 -18.23 -3.65
N LYS A 131 -7.90 -19.25 -3.01
CA LYS A 131 -9.24 -19.78 -3.37
C LYS A 131 -10.30 -18.68 -3.28
N ILE A 132 -10.28 -17.87 -2.21
CA ILE A 132 -11.21 -16.74 -2.04
C ILE A 132 -11.02 -15.71 -3.17
N PHE A 133 -9.78 -15.29 -3.46
CA PHE A 133 -9.54 -14.40 -4.59
C PHE A 133 -10.07 -14.98 -5.90
N THR A 134 -9.79 -16.26 -6.18
CA THR A 134 -10.25 -16.94 -7.41
C THR A 134 -11.78 -17.00 -7.49
N SER A 135 -12.49 -17.20 -6.37
CA SER A 135 -13.96 -17.22 -6.36
C SER A 135 -14.59 -15.88 -6.73
N PHE A 136 -13.88 -14.77 -6.56
CA PHE A 136 -14.28 -13.44 -7.02
C PHE A 136 -13.74 -13.08 -8.41
N GLY A 137 -13.19 -14.06 -9.15
CA GLY A 137 -12.66 -13.86 -10.50
C GLY A 137 -11.23 -13.34 -10.55
N MET A 138 -10.55 -13.20 -9.43
CA MET A 138 -9.16 -12.76 -9.36
C MET A 138 -8.20 -13.90 -9.71
N ASP A 139 -8.26 -14.32 -10.96
CA ASP A 139 -7.44 -15.43 -11.48
C ASP A 139 -6.63 -15.02 -12.71
N SER A 140 -5.44 -15.58 -12.85
CA SER A 140 -4.54 -15.40 -13.97
C SER A 140 -3.44 -16.46 -13.95
N ASP A 141 -2.57 -16.44 -14.99
CA ASP A 141 -1.40 -17.30 -15.05
C ASP A 141 -0.53 -17.20 -13.81
N VAL A 142 -0.03 -18.35 -13.37
CA VAL A 142 0.83 -18.45 -12.18
C VAL A 142 2.30 -18.30 -12.60
N PHE A 143 3.02 -17.47 -11.87
CA PHE A 143 4.48 -17.36 -11.94
C PHE A 143 5.13 -17.93 -10.68
N PRO A 144 6.33 -18.52 -10.79
CA PRO A 144 7.11 -18.75 -12.00
C PRO A 144 6.37 -19.65 -12.99
N SER A 145 6.40 -19.26 -14.28
CA SER A 145 5.79 -20.03 -15.39
C SER A 145 6.48 -21.38 -15.61
N ASN A 146 7.74 -21.49 -15.20
CA ASN A 146 8.54 -22.70 -15.22
C ASN A 146 9.49 -22.74 -14.01
N LEU A 147 9.25 -23.66 -13.09
CA LEU A 147 10.04 -23.80 -11.86
C LEU A 147 11.50 -24.21 -12.13
N GLY A 148 11.75 -25.06 -13.14
CA GLY A 148 13.11 -25.48 -13.50
C GLY A 148 13.96 -24.30 -14.02
N GLU A 149 13.39 -23.46 -14.87
CA GLU A 149 14.07 -22.25 -15.34
C GLU A 149 14.22 -21.21 -14.22
N ALA A 150 13.23 -21.06 -13.35
CA ALA A 150 13.32 -20.18 -12.18
C ALA A 150 14.45 -20.57 -11.24
N GLU A 151 14.66 -21.86 -10.98
CA GLU A 151 15.79 -22.34 -10.16
C GLU A 151 17.15 -22.15 -10.86
N LYS A 152 17.22 -22.23 -12.19
CA LYS A 152 18.44 -21.86 -12.95
C LYS A 152 18.74 -20.38 -12.78
N ILE A 153 17.73 -19.51 -12.90
CA ILE A 153 17.88 -18.07 -12.70
C ILE A 153 18.34 -17.80 -11.25
N LYS A 154 17.71 -18.43 -10.26
CA LYS A 154 18.09 -18.29 -8.84
C LYS A 154 19.55 -18.70 -8.60
N ARG A 155 20.01 -19.78 -9.22
CA ARG A 155 21.43 -20.22 -9.17
C ARG A 155 22.35 -19.17 -9.81
N LYS A 156 21.98 -18.63 -11.00
CA LYS A 156 22.74 -17.55 -11.66
C LYS A 156 22.88 -16.32 -10.75
N VAL A 157 21.78 -15.92 -10.09
CA VAL A 157 21.79 -14.81 -9.12
C VAL A 157 22.71 -15.10 -7.93
N ALA A 158 22.67 -16.33 -7.39
CA ALA A 158 23.50 -16.72 -6.26
C ALA A 158 24.99 -16.71 -6.59
N ILE A 159 25.39 -17.14 -7.80
CA ILE A 159 26.78 -17.07 -8.28
C ILE A 159 27.30 -15.64 -8.28
N GLN A 160 26.46 -14.63 -8.52
CA GLN A 160 26.83 -13.22 -8.45
C GLN A 160 26.81 -12.65 -7.03
N GLY A 161 26.67 -13.50 -5.99
CA GLY A 161 26.60 -13.07 -4.58
C GLY A 161 25.39 -12.20 -4.28
N ALA A 162 24.26 -12.48 -4.96
CA ALA A 162 22.96 -11.88 -4.72
C ALA A 162 21.94 -12.99 -4.36
N ARG A 163 20.74 -12.60 -3.94
CA ARG A 163 19.69 -13.55 -3.54
C ARG A 163 18.40 -13.24 -4.29
N LEU A 164 17.88 -14.19 -5.03
CA LEU A 164 16.55 -14.15 -5.63
C LEU A 164 15.54 -14.83 -4.70
N LEU A 165 14.44 -14.15 -4.44
CA LEU A 165 13.30 -14.75 -3.77
C LEU A 165 12.32 -15.27 -4.82
N LEU A 166 12.08 -16.58 -4.84
CA LEU A 166 11.04 -17.18 -5.68
C LEU A 166 9.70 -17.09 -4.94
N ILE A 167 8.73 -16.48 -5.58
CA ILE A 167 7.40 -16.23 -5.02
C ILE A 167 6.38 -16.77 -6.03
N ARG A 168 5.38 -17.52 -5.56
CA ARG A 168 4.20 -17.83 -6.36
C ARG A 168 3.39 -16.55 -6.53
N GLN A 169 3.19 -16.13 -7.78
CA GLN A 169 2.57 -14.83 -8.12
C GLN A 169 1.49 -15.01 -9.15
N LYS A 170 0.44 -14.18 -9.05
CA LYS A 170 -0.53 -13.93 -10.13
C LYS A 170 -0.54 -12.44 -10.45
N HIS A 171 -0.73 -12.10 -11.72
CA HIS A 171 -0.82 -10.71 -12.18
C HIS A 171 -2.18 -10.45 -12.79
N LEU A 172 -3.00 -9.65 -12.12
CA LEU A 172 -4.38 -9.35 -12.52
C LEU A 172 -4.49 -8.11 -13.42
N GLY A 173 -3.49 -7.24 -13.38
CA GLY A 173 -3.52 -5.93 -14.01
C GLY A 173 -4.30 -4.90 -13.20
N SER A 174 -3.85 -3.65 -13.22
CA SER A 174 -4.54 -2.55 -12.55
C SER A 174 -5.85 -2.14 -13.23
N ASP A 175 -6.04 -2.52 -14.48
CA ASP A 175 -7.24 -2.32 -15.28
C ASP A 175 -8.41 -3.25 -14.88
N HIS A 176 -8.14 -4.45 -14.38
CA HIS A 176 -9.15 -5.44 -14.01
C HIS A 176 -9.51 -5.46 -12.51
N LEU A 177 -8.62 -5.00 -11.62
CA LEU A 177 -8.85 -5.01 -10.18
C LEU A 177 -10.14 -4.33 -9.71
N PRO A 178 -10.55 -3.17 -10.27
CA PRO A 178 -11.75 -2.48 -9.81
C PRO A 178 -13.01 -3.35 -9.83
N GLN A 179 -13.23 -4.15 -10.88
CA GLN A 179 -14.42 -5.00 -11.01
C GLN A 179 -14.44 -6.13 -9.97
N TYR A 180 -13.28 -6.71 -9.65
CA TYR A 180 -13.19 -7.78 -8.66
C TYR A 180 -13.49 -7.27 -7.25
N ILE A 181 -12.93 -6.11 -6.90
CA ILE A 181 -13.18 -5.47 -5.61
C ILE A 181 -14.65 -5.05 -5.46
N ASP A 182 -15.28 -4.62 -6.54
CA ASP A 182 -16.70 -4.28 -6.55
C ASP A 182 -17.56 -5.53 -6.30
N SER A 183 -17.29 -6.63 -7.01
CA SER A 183 -17.96 -7.92 -6.78
C SER A 183 -17.80 -8.42 -5.34
N PHE A 184 -16.60 -8.26 -4.76
CA PHE A 184 -16.35 -8.61 -3.37
C PHE A 184 -17.16 -7.73 -2.40
N SER A 185 -17.25 -6.43 -2.67
CA SER A 185 -18.03 -5.50 -1.85
C SER A 185 -19.53 -5.79 -1.95
N ASP A 186 -20.03 -6.09 -3.15
CA ASP A 186 -21.44 -6.47 -3.37
C ASP A 186 -21.78 -7.79 -2.64
N PHE A 187 -20.87 -8.77 -2.63
CA PHE A 187 -21.02 -9.98 -1.84
C PHE A 187 -21.23 -9.68 -0.35
N LEU A 188 -20.38 -8.85 0.24
CA LEU A 188 -20.46 -8.49 1.67
C LEU A 188 -21.79 -7.80 2.00
N GLU A 189 -22.21 -6.85 1.16
CA GLU A 189 -23.48 -6.11 1.35
C GLU A 189 -24.69 -7.05 1.25
N ASN A 190 -24.69 -7.94 0.26
CA ASN A 190 -25.77 -8.93 0.06
C ASN A 190 -25.87 -9.95 1.22
N HIS A 191 -24.78 -10.16 1.97
CA HIS A 191 -24.75 -11.02 3.17
C HIS A 191 -24.94 -10.23 4.48
N GLY A 192 -25.38 -8.96 4.40
CA GLY A 192 -25.81 -8.19 5.56
C GLY A 192 -24.72 -7.36 6.25
N VAL A 193 -23.53 -7.22 5.65
CA VAL A 193 -22.52 -6.29 6.14
C VAL A 193 -22.94 -4.87 5.78
N SER A 194 -23.02 -3.98 6.78
CA SER A 194 -23.33 -2.56 6.56
C SER A 194 -22.09 -1.81 6.06
N LEU A 195 -22.13 -1.31 4.81
CA LEU A 195 -21.03 -0.59 4.19
C LEU A 195 -21.16 0.92 4.41
N PHE A 196 -20.15 1.56 4.99
CA PHE A 196 -20.09 2.99 5.25
C PHE A 196 -18.99 3.64 4.39
N GLU A 197 -19.39 4.27 3.30
CA GLU A 197 -18.50 5.00 2.39
C GLU A 197 -18.27 6.44 2.86
N ASN A 198 -17.15 7.04 2.43
CA ASN A 198 -16.79 8.43 2.74
C ASN A 198 -16.92 8.74 4.23
N THR A 199 -16.55 7.78 5.06
CA THR A 199 -16.74 7.80 6.50
C THR A 199 -15.40 7.72 7.20
N ASP A 200 -14.85 8.90 7.56
CA ASP A 200 -13.56 9.02 8.22
C ASP A 200 -13.71 8.87 9.73
N VAL A 201 -13.20 7.77 10.26
CA VAL A 201 -13.21 7.50 11.70
C VAL A 201 -12.12 8.34 12.35
N SER A 202 -12.53 9.18 13.32
CA SER A 202 -11.62 10.06 14.05
C SER A 202 -11.13 9.46 15.36
N ASP A 203 -11.96 8.65 16.04
CA ASP A 203 -11.62 8.12 17.37
C ASP A 203 -12.36 6.80 17.67
N ILE A 204 -11.83 6.05 18.65
CA ILE A 204 -12.44 4.84 19.23
C ILE A 204 -12.39 4.97 20.73
N VAL A 205 -13.53 5.15 21.38
CA VAL A 205 -13.62 5.40 22.81
C VAL A 205 -14.22 4.20 23.53
N LYS A 206 -13.56 3.70 24.57
CA LYS A 206 -14.09 2.62 25.42
C LYS A 206 -15.27 3.13 26.24
N VAL A 207 -16.37 2.38 26.22
CA VAL A 207 -17.57 2.62 27.02
C VAL A 207 -17.93 1.38 27.84
N LYS A 208 -18.95 1.47 28.70
CA LYS A 208 -19.32 0.38 29.63
C LYS A 208 -19.50 -0.98 28.92
N ASP A 209 -20.17 -0.99 27.75
CA ASP A 209 -20.58 -2.23 27.06
C ASP A 209 -19.94 -2.37 25.67
N GLY A 210 -18.69 -1.88 25.49
CA GLY A 210 -17.96 -1.96 24.24
C GLY A 210 -17.25 -0.68 23.86
N TYR A 211 -17.44 -0.20 22.63
CA TYR A 211 -16.71 0.94 22.06
C TYR A 211 -17.64 1.85 21.28
N GLU A 212 -17.44 3.14 21.38
CA GLU A 212 -17.97 4.15 20.47
C GLU A 212 -16.93 4.42 19.38
N VAL A 213 -17.28 4.15 18.13
CA VAL A 213 -16.50 4.48 16.95
C VAL A 213 -17.02 5.81 16.41
N ILE A 214 -16.20 6.86 16.49
CA ILE A 214 -16.59 8.25 16.23
C ILE A 214 -16.19 8.67 14.82
N TYR A 215 -17.12 9.27 14.07
CA TYR A 215 -16.91 9.81 12.74
C TYR A 215 -17.75 11.08 12.53
N GLY A 216 -17.09 12.18 12.19
CA GLY A 216 -17.75 13.49 12.17
C GLY A 216 -18.46 13.77 13.49
N ASN A 217 -19.75 14.10 13.44
CA ASN A 217 -20.61 14.32 14.62
C ASN A 217 -21.45 13.08 14.99
N LYS A 218 -21.12 11.91 14.43
CA LYS A 218 -21.85 10.65 14.62
C LYS A 218 -20.98 9.62 15.30
N LYS A 219 -21.64 8.57 15.81
CA LYS A 219 -20.95 7.42 16.42
C LYS A 219 -21.71 6.13 16.18
N LEU A 220 -20.97 5.02 16.08
CA LEU A 220 -21.50 3.66 16.14
C LEU A 220 -21.08 3.00 17.45
N LEU A 221 -21.96 2.15 17.98
CA LEU A 221 -21.61 1.28 19.11
C LEU A 221 -21.16 -0.08 18.60
N ALA A 222 -20.03 -0.57 19.09
CA ALA A 222 -19.44 -1.85 18.74
C ALA A 222 -19.09 -2.67 19.99
N LYS A 223 -19.30 -3.99 19.94
CA LYS A 223 -18.73 -4.88 20.97
C LYS A 223 -17.23 -5.07 20.77
N LYS A 224 -16.79 -5.14 19.52
CA LYS A 224 -15.39 -5.31 19.11
C LYS A 224 -15.07 -4.37 17.95
N VAL A 225 -13.81 -3.95 17.84
CA VAL A 225 -13.35 -3.09 16.74
C VAL A 225 -12.13 -3.72 16.07
N ILE A 226 -12.13 -3.74 14.74
CA ILE A 226 -10.96 -4.12 13.92
C ILE A 226 -10.45 -2.87 13.22
N VAL A 227 -9.18 -2.54 13.43
CA VAL A 227 -8.51 -1.33 12.92
C VAL A 227 -7.59 -1.74 11.76
N ALA A 228 -8.03 -1.45 10.53
CA ALA A 228 -7.38 -1.86 9.29
C ALA A 228 -7.28 -0.72 8.23
N PRO A 229 -6.94 0.54 8.58
CA PRO A 229 -7.07 1.68 7.68
C PRO A 229 -5.96 1.78 6.62
N GLY A 230 -5.09 0.79 6.53
CA GLY A 230 -3.99 0.77 5.58
C GLY A 230 -2.95 1.88 5.83
N ARG A 231 -2.04 2.06 4.87
CA ARG A 231 -0.92 3.02 4.97
C ARG A 231 -1.35 4.46 5.16
N THR A 232 -2.46 4.86 4.53
CA THR A 232 -3.00 6.22 4.65
C THR A 232 -3.55 6.54 6.03
N GLY A 233 -3.84 5.52 6.84
CA GLY A 233 -4.26 5.64 8.22
C GLY A 233 -3.12 5.50 9.24
N ALA A 234 -1.87 5.30 8.80
CA ALA A 234 -0.74 5.07 9.71
C ALA A 234 -0.51 6.22 10.70
N LYS A 235 -0.70 7.47 10.25
CA LYS A 235 -0.62 8.65 11.13
C LYS A 235 -1.72 8.64 12.19
N TRP A 236 -2.96 8.37 11.79
CA TRP A 236 -4.09 8.28 12.71
C TRP A 236 -3.92 7.13 13.72
N ILE A 237 -3.41 5.95 13.28
CA ILE A 237 -3.08 4.84 14.20
C ILE A 237 -2.02 5.28 15.23
N GLN A 238 -0.99 6.01 14.80
CA GLN A 238 0.03 6.52 15.71
C GLN A 238 -0.57 7.52 16.73
N GLU A 239 -1.39 8.47 16.28
CA GLU A 239 -2.10 9.41 17.14
C GLU A 239 -3.02 8.69 18.14
N LEU A 240 -3.70 7.62 17.71
CA LEU A 240 -4.53 6.78 18.56
C LEU A 240 -3.66 6.01 19.58
N ALA A 241 -2.52 5.47 19.15
CA ALA A 241 -1.59 4.77 20.00
C ALA A 241 -0.98 5.69 21.06
N ASP A 242 -0.55 6.90 20.68
CA ASP A 242 -0.03 7.91 21.60
C ASP A 242 -1.09 8.33 22.63
N LYS A 243 -2.33 8.58 22.19
CA LYS A 243 -3.46 8.96 23.04
C LYS A 243 -3.81 7.91 24.08
N TYR A 244 -3.78 6.64 23.70
CA TYR A 244 -4.18 5.53 24.58
C TYR A 244 -2.98 4.76 25.16
N HIS A 245 -1.77 5.31 25.02
CA HIS A 245 -0.52 4.71 25.51
C HIS A 245 -0.31 3.26 25.02
N ILE A 246 -0.67 2.99 23.73
CA ILE A 246 -0.47 1.69 23.10
C ILE A 246 0.97 1.63 22.61
N PRO A 247 1.78 0.66 23.05
CA PRO A 247 3.16 0.52 22.58
C PRO A 247 3.23 0.21 21.07
N TYR A 248 4.24 0.78 20.41
CA TYR A 248 4.55 0.46 19.00
C TYR A 248 6.04 0.56 18.71
N LEU A 249 6.48 -0.17 17.70
CA LEU A 249 7.85 -0.16 17.22
C LEU A 249 7.95 0.59 15.89
N SER A 250 8.88 1.53 15.81
CA SER A 250 9.20 2.20 14.55
C SER A 250 9.87 1.23 13.58
N GLN A 251 9.51 1.37 12.31
CA GLN A 251 9.98 0.50 11.25
C GLN A 251 11.05 1.18 10.40
N SER A 252 11.95 0.40 9.74
CA SER A 252 12.93 0.93 8.80
C SER A 252 12.22 1.52 7.57
N ILE A 253 12.96 2.31 6.77
CA ILE A 253 12.48 2.88 5.52
C ILE A 253 13.33 2.36 4.36
N GLU A 254 12.73 2.24 3.17
CA GLU A 254 13.46 1.92 1.94
C GLU A 254 13.34 3.09 0.96
N ILE A 255 14.47 3.54 0.42
CA ILE A 255 14.56 4.72 -0.43
C ILE A 255 15.42 4.41 -1.66
N GLY A 256 15.02 4.90 -2.80
CA GLY A 256 15.76 4.74 -4.04
C GLY A 256 15.07 5.41 -5.23
N VAL A 257 15.10 4.71 -6.35
CA VAL A 257 14.61 5.20 -7.64
C VAL A 257 13.75 4.15 -8.34
N ARG A 258 12.91 4.59 -9.27
CA ARG A 258 12.33 3.74 -10.30
C ARG A 258 13.28 3.70 -11.48
N VAL A 259 13.67 2.50 -11.88
CA VAL A 259 14.53 2.24 -13.03
C VAL A 259 13.64 1.86 -14.21
N GLU A 260 13.86 2.50 -15.37
CA GLU A 260 13.16 2.19 -16.60
C GLU A 260 14.16 1.85 -17.70
N VAL A 261 13.93 0.75 -18.37
CA VAL A 261 14.76 0.21 -19.45
C VAL A 261 13.87 -0.30 -20.59
N ARG A 262 14.45 -0.55 -21.75
CA ARG A 262 13.75 -1.26 -22.83
C ARG A 262 13.27 -2.62 -22.34
N LYS A 263 12.06 -3.04 -22.74
CA LYS A 263 11.42 -4.27 -22.26
C LYS A 263 12.27 -5.53 -22.50
N GLU A 264 12.98 -5.55 -23.63
CA GLU A 264 13.82 -6.68 -24.05
C GLU A 264 14.92 -7.01 -23.00
N ILE A 265 15.37 -6.01 -22.24
CA ILE A 265 16.38 -6.19 -21.19
C ILE A 265 15.87 -7.07 -20.05
N LEU A 266 14.60 -6.97 -19.71
CA LEU A 266 14.01 -7.73 -18.60
C LEU A 266 13.29 -9.01 -19.05
N GLU A 267 12.96 -9.17 -20.36
CA GLU A 267 12.15 -10.27 -20.86
C GLU A 267 12.67 -11.67 -20.48
N ALA A 268 13.99 -11.86 -20.54
CA ALA A 268 14.61 -13.15 -20.22
C ALA A 268 14.31 -13.62 -18.76
N ILE A 269 14.10 -12.69 -17.83
CA ILE A 269 13.76 -13.02 -16.45
C ILE A 269 12.26 -12.91 -16.20
N THR A 270 11.59 -11.90 -16.77
CA THR A 270 10.18 -11.62 -16.45
C THR A 270 9.21 -12.57 -17.12
N ASN A 271 9.59 -13.22 -18.23
CA ASN A 271 8.81 -14.30 -18.83
C ASN A 271 8.76 -15.57 -17.97
N VAL A 272 9.72 -15.73 -17.05
CA VAL A 272 9.77 -16.87 -16.12
C VAL A 272 9.29 -16.45 -14.72
N ILE A 273 9.75 -15.30 -14.23
CA ILE A 273 9.43 -14.75 -12.90
C ILE A 273 8.93 -13.33 -13.11
N TYR A 274 7.63 -13.11 -13.02
CA TYR A 274 7.01 -11.83 -13.40
C TYR A 274 7.58 -10.63 -12.63
N ASP A 275 7.74 -10.76 -11.31
CA ASP A 275 8.30 -9.73 -10.43
C ASP A 275 9.50 -10.27 -9.63
N PRO A 276 10.68 -10.33 -10.26
CA PRO A 276 11.87 -10.86 -9.61
C PRO A 276 12.34 -9.94 -8.48
N THR A 277 12.27 -10.43 -7.25
CA THR A 277 12.82 -9.75 -6.06
C THR A 277 14.25 -10.20 -5.83
N ILE A 278 15.22 -9.40 -6.27
CA ILE A 278 16.65 -9.66 -6.16
C ILE A 278 17.24 -8.76 -5.08
N PHE A 279 17.85 -9.37 -4.06
CA PHE A 279 18.56 -8.67 -2.98
C PHE A 279 20.05 -8.65 -3.28
N ILE A 280 20.65 -7.46 -3.25
CA ILE A 280 22.05 -7.20 -3.48
C ILE A 280 22.63 -6.52 -2.24
N ARG A 281 23.84 -6.92 -1.82
CA ARG A 281 24.61 -6.21 -0.81
C ARG A 281 25.63 -5.33 -1.52
N THR A 282 25.63 -4.04 -1.22
CA THR A 282 26.55 -3.04 -1.80
C THR A 282 27.94 -3.17 -1.20
N GLN A 283 28.97 -2.75 -1.93
CA GLN A 283 30.35 -2.92 -1.53
C GLN A 283 30.78 -1.87 -0.51
N THR A 284 30.53 -0.59 -0.79
CA THR A 284 31.02 0.53 0.03
C THR A 284 30.41 0.54 1.42
N TYR A 285 29.07 0.38 1.51
CA TYR A 285 28.37 0.52 2.80
C TYR A 285 27.87 -0.82 3.36
N GLY A 286 27.93 -1.90 2.60
CA GLY A 286 27.37 -3.18 3.00
C GLY A 286 25.83 -3.14 3.13
N ASP A 287 25.18 -2.10 2.62
CA ASP A 287 23.73 -1.95 2.67
C ASP A 287 23.03 -2.93 1.73
N GLN A 288 21.79 -3.27 2.07
CA GLN A 288 20.96 -4.08 1.21
C GLN A 288 20.17 -3.18 0.26
N ILE A 289 20.34 -3.37 -1.04
CA ILE A 289 19.49 -2.81 -2.09
C ILE A 289 18.75 -3.95 -2.81
N ARG A 290 17.55 -3.69 -3.32
CA ARG A 290 16.77 -4.72 -3.98
C ARG A 290 15.92 -4.19 -5.13
N THR A 291 15.61 -5.07 -6.08
CA THR A 291 14.53 -4.86 -7.01
C THR A 291 13.19 -5.07 -6.31
N PHE A 292 12.18 -4.34 -6.72
CA PHE A 292 10.83 -4.43 -6.16
C PHE A 292 9.81 -3.93 -7.18
N CYS A 293 8.63 -4.52 -7.18
CA CYS A 293 7.51 -4.07 -8.01
C CYS A 293 7.91 -3.89 -9.48
N THR A 294 8.46 -4.96 -10.07
CA THR A 294 8.81 -4.99 -11.50
C THR A 294 7.54 -5.00 -12.35
N ASN A 295 7.51 -4.18 -13.37
CA ASN A 295 6.40 -4.01 -14.29
C ASN A 295 6.86 -4.28 -15.73
N PRO A 296 6.77 -5.53 -16.21
CA PRO A 296 7.11 -5.88 -17.60
C PRO A 296 6.14 -5.23 -18.58
N GLY A 297 6.68 -4.49 -19.56
CA GLY A 297 5.86 -3.73 -20.50
C GLY A 297 4.97 -2.67 -19.81
N GLY A 298 5.35 -2.23 -18.61
CA GLY A 298 4.55 -1.33 -17.79
C GLY A 298 4.96 0.13 -17.92
N PHE A 299 4.38 0.97 -17.06
CA PHE A 299 4.54 2.42 -17.09
C PHE A 299 5.05 2.92 -15.75
N VAL A 300 5.89 3.94 -15.77
CA VAL A 300 6.23 4.71 -14.57
C VAL A 300 5.06 5.62 -14.22
N ALA A 301 4.70 5.69 -12.95
CA ALA A 301 3.55 6.44 -12.47
C ALA A 301 3.94 7.41 -11.35
N LYS A 302 3.11 8.45 -11.17
CA LYS A 302 3.18 9.34 -10.00
C LYS A 302 2.34 8.76 -8.87
N GLU A 303 2.85 8.85 -7.65
CA GLU A 303 2.14 8.47 -6.44
C GLU A 303 2.21 9.62 -5.42
N ASN A 304 1.07 9.94 -4.81
CA ASN A 304 1.02 10.98 -3.79
C ASN A 304 1.06 10.36 -2.40
N TYR A 305 2.10 10.65 -1.64
CA TYR A 305 2.21 10.32 -0.22
C TYR A 305 2.22 11.58 0.62
N TYR A 306 1.23 11.71 1.50
CA TYR A 306 1.15 12.81 2.47
C TYR A 306 1.29 14.22 1.84
N GLY A 307 0.83 14.40 0.60
CA GLY A 307 0.93 15.66 -0.13
C GLY A 307 2.19 15.81 -0.99
N TYR A 308 3.12 14.85 -0.95
CA TYR A 308 4.33 14.83 -1.78
C TYR A 308 4.20 13.84 -2.93
N ILE A 309 4.64 14.26 -4.11
CA ILE A 309 4.67 13.40 -5.28
C ILE A 309 5.98 12.62 -5.29
N CYS A 310 5.84 11.30 -5.29
CA CYS A 310 6.88 10.30 -5.48
C CYS A 310 6.62 9.52 -6.78
N VAL A 311 7.47 8.54 -7.07
CA VAL A 311 7.26 7.63 -8.20
C VAL A 311 6.85 6.25 -7.75
N ASN A 312 6.14 5.56 -8.63
CA ASN A 312 5.76 4.16 -8.56
C ASN A 312 5.71 3.61 -9.98
N GLY A 313 5.30 2.37 -10.16
CA GLY A 313 5.02 1.77 -11.46
C GLY A 313 3.68 1.06 -11.47
N HIS A 314 3.10 0.91 -12.65
CA HIS A 314 1.94 0.05 -12.84
C HIS A 314 2.06 -0.76 -14.12
N SER A 315 1.35 -1.86 -14.16
CA SER A 315 1.26 -2.75 -15.30
C SER A 315 -0.20 -3.00 -15.61
N LEU A 316 -0.61 -2.66 -16.82
CA LEU A 316 -1.92 -2.99 -17.35
C LEU A 316 -1.88 -4.40 -17.94
N LYS A 317 -3.00 -5.13 -17.94
CA LYS A 317 -3.07 -6.45 -18.56
C LYS A 317 -3.08 -6.31 -20.08
N ASP A 318 -3.92 -5.42 -20.58
CA ASP A 318 -4.24 -5.31 -22.00
C ASP A 318 -3.37 -4.30 -22.77
N ILE A 319 -2.73 -3.36 -22.07
CA ILE A 319 -1.91 -2.31 -22.68
C ILE A 319 -0.47 -2.43 -22.21
N LYS A 320 0.46 -2.54 -23.16
CA LYS A 320 1.90 -2.65 -22.89
C LYS A 320 2.68 -1.50 -23.50
N SER A 321 3.71 -1.05 -22.79
CA SER A 321 4.71 -0.12 -23.32
C SER A 321 5.89 -0.88 -23.95
N ASN A 322 6.78 -0.15 -24.62
CA ASN A 322 8.05 -0.68 -25.10
C ASN A 322 9.13 -0.77 -24.03
N ASN A 323 8.79 -0.42 -22.78
CA ASN A 323 9.72 -0.42 -21.66
C ASN A 323 9.23 -1.35 -20.56
N SER A 324 10.16 -1.72 -19.69
CA SER A 324 9.87 -2.32 -18.39
C SER A 324 10.50 -1.46 -17.31
N ASN A 325 9.91 -1.48 -16.13
CA ASN A 325 10.43 -0.70 -15.02
C ASN A 325 10.37 -1.47 -13.69
N PHE A 326 11.20 -1.09 -12.74
CA PHE A 326 11.22 -1.65 -11.40
C PHE A 326 11.72 -0.61 -10.39
N ALA A 327 11.24 -0.70 -9.14
CA ALA A 327 11.82 0.02 -8.03
C ALA A 327 13.18 -0.57 -7.66
N PHE A 328 14.18 0.27 -7.46
CA PHE A 328 15.49 -0.13 -6.97
C PHE A 328 15.79 0.66 -5.69
N ILE A 329 15.52 0.01 -4.56
CA ILE A 329 15.41 0.66 -3.25
C ILE A 329 16.38 0.07 -2.25
N SER A 330 17.06 0.97 -1.53
CA SER A 330 18.01 0.65 -0.47
C SER A 330 17.32 0.74 0.89
N ARG A 331 17.53 -0.26 1.74
CA ARG A 331 17.09 -0.23 3.13
C ARG A 331 18.05 0.65 3.93
N VAL A 332 17.48 1.68 4.55
CA VAL A 332 18.25 2.63 5.37
C VAL A 332 18.07 2.27 6.84
N HIS A 333 19.21 2.04 7.50
CA HIS A 333 19.30 1.97 8.96
C HIS A 333 19.70 3.34 9.48
N LEU A 334 18.77 4.01 10.12
CA LEU A 334 19.02 5.32 10.72
C LEU A 334 19.73 5.14 12.06
N THR A 335 20.39 6.21 12.53
CA THR A 335 21.05 6.23 13.84
C THR A 335 20.03 6.13 14.97
N GLU A 336 20.38 5.44 16.05
CA GLU A 336 19.58 5.44 17.28
C GLU A 336 19.82 6.75 18.05
N PRO A 337 18.80 7.31 18.68
CA PRO A 337 17.44 6.81 18.91
C PRO A 337 16.38 7.34 17.91
N VAL A 338 16.61 7.28 16.60
CA VAL A 338 15.63 7.76 15.62
C VAL A 338 14.38 6.88 15.66
N THR A 339 13.29 7.44 16.15
CA THR A 339 12.01 6.76 16.30
C THR A 339 11.03 7.04 15.16
N ASN A 340 11.29 8.06 14.33
CA ASN A 340 10.37 8.46 13.27
C ASN A 340 11.02 8.44 11.89
N THR A 341 11.13 7.23 11.30
CA THR A 341 11.67 7.03 9.96
C THR A 341 10.80 7.65 8.86
N ARG A 342 9.49 7.81 9.14
CA ARG A 342 8.56 8.47 8.22
C ARG A 342 8.96 9.91 7.95
N LEU A 343 9.30 10.69 8.98
CA LEU A 343 9.75 12.09 8.82
C LEU A 343 11.00 12.20 7.97
N TYR A 344 11.92 11.23 8.07
CA TYR A 344 13.09 11.21 7.21
C TYR A 344 12.71 11.03 5.73
N GLY A 345 11.83 10.07 5.42
CA GLY A 345 11.32 9.87 4.06
C GLY A 345 10.54 11.08 3.53
N GLU A 346 9.68 11.67 4.36
CA GLU A 346 8.95 12.91 4.01
C GLU A 346 9.90 14.07 3.72
N SER A 347 11.01 14.19 4.43
CA SER A 347 12.02 15.23 4.19
C SER A 347 12.65 15.09 2.80
N ILE A 348 12.98 13.87 2.38
CA ILE A 348 13.49 13.58 1.03
C ILE A 348 12.43 13.88 -0.02
N ALA A 349 11.19 13.41 0.19
CA ALA A 349 10.09 13.68 -0.73
C ALA A 349 9.83 15.18 -0.88
N ARG A 350 9.91 15.95 0.22
CA ARG A 350 9.77 17.40 0.22
C ARG A 350 10.85 18.08 -0.62
N ILE A 351 12.11 17.72 -0.43
CA ILE A 351 13.23 18.27 -1.23
C ILE A 351 12.99 18.00 -2.71
N ALA A 352 12.61 16.76 -3.08
CA ALA A 352 12.29 16.41 -4.46
C ALA A 352 11.16 17.28 -5.05
N ASN A 353 10.10 17.50 -4.27
CA ASN A 353 8.96 18.30 -4.73
C ASN A 353 9.28 19.78 -4.85
N VAL A 354 10.18 20.31 -4.03
CA VAL A 354 10.70 21.69 -4.20
C VAL A 354 11.48 21.82 -5.51
N LEU A 355 12.39 20.86 -5.79
CA LEU A 355 13.20 20.89 -7.01
C LEU A 355 12.41 20.55 -8.27
N GLY A 356 11.41 19.70 -8.19
CA GLY A 356 10.60 19.21 -9.30
C GLY A 356 9.26 19.95 -9.49
N ASP A 357 8.99 21.04 -8.74
CA ASP A 357 7.68 21.72 -8.74
C ASP A 357 6.52 20.72 -8.61
N SER A 358 6.60 19.87 -7.56
CA SER A 358 5.62 18.80 -7.31
C SER A 358 5.50 17.77 -8.44
N LYS A 359 6.60 17.52 -9.15
CA LYS A 359 6.75 16.47 -10.15
C LYS A 359 7.96 15.59 -9.82
N PRO A 360 7.97 14.33 -10.24
CA PRO A 360 9.15 13.48 -10.12
C PRO A 360 10.32 14.04 -10.92
N ILE A 361 11.53 13.71 -10.48
CA ILE A 361 12.76 14.02 -11.21
C ILE A 361 13.15 12.80 -12.05
N ILE A 362 13.46 13.03 -13.34
CA ILE A 362 14.04 12.03 -14.25
C ILE A 362 15.48 12.38 -14.55
N GLN A 363 16.36 11.36 -14.55
CA GLN A 363 17.77 11.48 -14.91
C GLN A 363 18.23 10.23 -15.65
N SER A 364 19.06 10.37 -16.71
CA SER A 364 19.74 9.22 -17.30
C SER A 364 20.88 8.74 -16.40
N LEU A 365 21.14 7.44 -16.40
CA LEU A 365 22.24 6.86 -15.63
C LEU A 365 23.60 7.45 -16.05
N LYS A 366 23.78 7.74 -17.33
CA LYS A 366 24.95 8.46 -17.86
C LYS A 366 25.19 9.81 -17.18
N ASP A 367 24.13 10.61 -17.06
CA ASP A 367 24.25 11.94 -16.46
C ASP A 367 24.48 11.85 -14.94
N LEU A 368 23.83 10.89 -14.26
CA LEU A 368 24.06 10.64 -12.83
C LEU A 368 25.52 10.25 -12.56
N ARG A 369 26.10 9.33 -13.35
CA ARG A 369 27.54 8.95 -13.24
C ARG A 369 28.50 10.12 -13.47
N ARG A 370 28.12 11.06 -14.31
CA ARG A 370 28.90 12.26 -14.61
C ARG A 370 28.68 13.38 -13.61
N GLY A 371 27.88 13.18 -12.57
CA GLY A 371 27.56 14.19 -11.56
C GLY A 371 26.90 15.43 -12.14
N ARG A 372 26.03 15.29 -13.14
CA ARG A 372 25.37 16.43 -13.79
C ARG A 372 23.88 16.17 -13.98
N ARG A 373 23.07 17.22 -13.89
CA ARG A 373 21.63 17.13 -14.17
C ARG A 373 21.37 16.67 -15.61
N SER A 374 20.33 15.90 -15.84
CA SER A 374 19.79 15.63 -17.18
C SER A 374 19.04 16.85 -17.73
N THR A 375 18.89 16.87 -19.04
CA THR A 375 18.00 17.79 -19.77
C THR A 375 17.11 16.98 -20.73
N TRP A 376 15.92 17.47 -21.03
CA TRP A 376 15.05 16.81 -21.99
C TRP A 376 15.72 16.61 -23.35
N HIS A 377 16.56 17.55 -23.77
CA HIS A 377 17.33 17.41 -25.03
C HIS A 377 18.20 16.12 -25.00
N ARG A 378 18.95 15.88 -23.92
CA ARG A 378 19.79 14.67 -23.81
C ARG A 378 18.99 13.39 -23.60
N ILE A 379 17.89 13.43 -22.84
CA ILE A 379 17.02 12.27 -22.63
C ILE A 379 16.39 11.85 -23.96
N ASN A 380 15.90 12.81 -24.76
CA ASN A 380 15.25 12.54 -26.04
C ASN A 380 16.21 12.07 -27.15
N GLN A 381 17.53 12.16 -26.93
CA GLN A 381 18.53 11.57 -27.81
C GLN A 381 18.82 10.10 -27.51
N GLY A 382 18.33 9.59 -26.36
CA GLY A 382 18.50 8.20 -25.96
C GLY A 382 17.51 7.25 -26.61
N PHE A 383 17.79 5.95 -26.50
CA PHE A 383 16.95 4.88 -27.07
C PHE A 383 15.81 4.43 -26.13
N VAL A 384 15.81 4.89 -24.89
CA VAL A 384 14.74 4.62 -23.93
C VAL A 384 13.81 5.82 -23.89
N GLU A 385 12.64 5.71 -24.53
CA GLU A 385 11.64 6.77 -24.48
C GLU A 385 10.90 6.73 -23.13
N PRO A 386 10.89 7.84 -22.35
CA PRO A 386 10.23 7.90 -21.05
C PRO A 386 8.73 7.58 -21.13
N THR A 387 8.24 6.63 -20.32
CA THR A 387 6.79 6.36 -20.22
C THR A 387 6.08 7.39 -19.34
N LEU A 388 6.76 8.00 -18.36
CA LEU A 388 6.26 9.15 -17.59
C LEU A 388 6.85 10.44 -18.15
N LYS A 389 6.05 11.19 -18.94
CA LYS A 389 6.47 12.49 -19.51
C LYS A 389 6.23 13.66 -18.58
N ASP A 390 5.29 13.56 -17.64
CA ASP A 390 5.02 14.61 -16.65
C ASP A 390 5.98 14.51 -15.45
N CYS A 391 7.25 14.74 -15.72
CA CYS A 391 8.36 14.80 -14.77
C CYS A 391 9.35 15.90 -15.17
N VAL A 392 10.34 16.17 -14.34
CA VAL A 392 11.35 17.21 -14.56
C VAL A 392 12.72 16.58 -14.78
N ALA A 393 13.36 16.89 -15.90
CA ALA A 393 14.75 16.46 -16.14
C ALA A 393 15.67 17.20 -15.17
N GLY A 394 16.31 16.47 -14.26
CA GLY A 394 17.02 17.05 -13.13
C GLY A 394 18.22 16.22 -12.67
N ASP A 395 18.61 16.44 -11.43
CA ASP A 395 19.71 15.76 -10.75
C ASP A 395 19.21 15.09 -9.46
N LEU A 396 19.21 13.76 -9.45
CA LEU A 396 18.82 12.97 -8.30
C LEU A 396 19.80 13.06 -7.13
N ALA A 397 21.07 13.43 -7.40
CA ALA A 397 22.05 13.63 -6.34
C ALA A 397 21.80 14.89 -5.49
N LEU A 398 20.95 15.83 -5.96
CA LEU A 398 20.47 16.96 -5.14
C LEU A 398 19.32 16.57 -4.20
N VAL A 399 18.75 15.39 -4.38
CA VAL A 399 17.57 14.91 -3.63
C VAL A 399 17.94 13.76 -2.71
N LEU A 400 18.61 12.76 -3.28
CA LEU A 400 18.92 11.53 -2.56
C LEU A 400 20.27 11.68 -1.82
N PRO A 401 20.37 11.23 -0.58
CA PRO A 401 21.64 11.20 0.14
C PRO A 401 22.71 10.44 -0.65
N HIS A 402 23.97 10.89 -0.54
CA HIS A 402 25.11 10.28 -1.21
C HIS A 402 25.18 8.76 -1.03
N ARG A 403 24.91 8.27 0.19
CA ARG A 403 24.85 6.83 0.50
C ARG A 403 23.84 6.08 -0.38
N ILE A 404 22.68 6.66 -0.63
CA ILE A 404 21.65 6.06 -1.49
C ILE A 404 22.09 6.06 -2.95
N ILE A 405 22.70 7.14 -3.44
CA ILE A 405 23.22 7.23 -4.81
C ILE A 405 24.31 6.17 -5.02
N THR A 406 25.27 6.05 -4.08
CA THR A 406 26.32 5.03 -4.13
C THR A 406 25.73 3.62 -4.17
N ASN A 407 24.76 3.33 -3.31
CA ASN A 407 24.09 2.04 -3.29
C ASN A 407 23.37 1.73 -4.62
N ILE A 408 22.75 2.73 -5.26
CA ILE A 408 22.09 2.57 -6.56
C ILE A 408 23.12 2.24 -7.64
N LEU A 409 24.22 2.99 -7.74
CA LEU A 409 25.24 2.79 -8.75
C LEU A 409 25.91 1.41 -8.63
N GLU A 410 26.41 1.06 -7.44
CA GLU A 410 27.00 -0.26 -7.18
C GLU A 410 26.02 -1.41 -7.38
N GLY A 411 24.76 -1.19 -6.95
CA GLY A 411 23.69 -2.17 -7.10
C GLY A 411 23.36 -2.43 -8.57
N LEU A 412 23.29 -1.40 -9.42
CA LEU A 412 23.06 -1.54 -10.86
C LEU A 412 24.22 -2.24 -11.56
N GLU A 413 25.47 -1.92 -11.20
CA GLU A 413 26.65 -2.63 -11.71
C GLU A 413 26.60 -4.13 -11.40
N LYS A 414 26.17 -4.49 -10.19
CA LYS A 414 26.03 -5.89 -9.79
C LYS A 414 24.83 -6.55 -10.45
N LEU A 415 23.70 -5.82 -10.58
CA LEU A 415 22.50 -6.31 -11.23
C LEU A 415 22.71 -6.58 -12.72
N ASP A 416 23.55 -5.81 -13.38
CA ASP A 416 23.91 -5.97 -14.80
C ASP A 416 24.57 -7.32 -15.10
N LYS A 417 25.33 -7.87 -14.15
CA LYS A 417 25.89 -9.23 -14.27
C LYS A 417 24.82 -10.33 -14.26
N ILE A 418 23.65 -10.01 -13.72
CA ILE A 418 22.49 -10.91 -13.64
C ILE A 418 21.54 -10.67 -14.81
N ILE A 419 21.26 -9.39 -15.09
CA ILE A 419 20.34 -8.90 -16.13
C ILE A 419 21.13 -7.90 -16.99
N PRO A 420 21.84 -8.38 -18.02
CA PRO A 420 22.66 -7.52 -18.86
C PRO A 420 21.86 -6.40 -19.53
N GLY A 421 22.39 -5.19 -19.47
CA GLY A 421 21.79 -3.98 -20.05
C GLY A 421 21.04 -3.09 -19.06
N VAL A 422 20.80 -3.51 -17.82
CA VAL A 422 20.15 -2.64 -16.82
C VAL A 422 21.03 -1.48 -16.38
N ASN A 423 22.36 -1.63 -16.55
CA ASN A 423 23.36 -0.65 -16.18
C ASN A 423 23.86 0.18 -17.38
N ASN A 424 23.06 0.23 -18.46
CA ASN A 424 23.38 1.00 -19.66
C ASN A 424 23.30 2.52 -19.38
N ASP A 425 24.10 3.30 -20.06
CA ASP A 425 24.09 4.77 -20.01
C ASP A 425 22.69 5.37 -20.31
N GLU A 426 21.89 4.70 -21.13
CA GLU A 426 20.56 5.12 -21.55
C GLU A 426 19.44 4.75 -20.55
N THR A 427 19.76 3.96 -19.51
CA THR A 427 18.81 3.62 -18.44
C THR A 427 18.29 4.89 -17.78
N LEU A 428 16.97 4.99 -17.63
CA LEU A 428 16.32 6.13 -16.98
C LEU A 428 16.02 5.84 -15.52
N LEU A 429 16.30 6.83 -14.70
CA LEU A 429 16.05 6.81 -13.26
C LEU A 429 15.05 7.90 -12.91
N TYR A 430 14.01 7.52 -12.18
CA TYR A 430 13.02 8.46 -11.66
C TYR A 430 13.05 8.46 -10.14
N GLY A 431 12.90 9.62 -9.53
CA GLY A 431 12.93 9.70 -8.07
C GLY A 431 12.18 10.87 -7.46
N PRO A 432 11.99 10.74 -6.14
CA PRO A 432 12.34 9.60 -5.30
C PRO A 432 11.28 8.49 -5.36
N GLU A 433 11.72 7.24 -5.23
CA GLU A 433 10.87 6.13 -4.84
C GLU A 433 11.08 5.83 -3.36
N ILE A 434 10.02 5.92 -2.56
CA ILE A 434 10.11 5.75 -1.11
C ILE A 434 9.06 4.72 -0.68
N LYS A 435 9.53 3.66 -0.03
CA LYS A 435 8.63 2.71 0.62
C LYS A 435 8.52 3.03 2.10
N PHE A 436 7.48 3.74 2.44
CA PHE A 436 7.11 4.01 3.83
C PHE A 436 6.55 2.75 4.47
N PHE A 437 6.98 2.47 5.69
CA PHE A 437 6.39 1.41 6.52
C PHE A 437 5.69 2.05 7.70
N SER A 438 4.52 1.49 8.05
CA SER A 438 3.80 1.89 9.23
C SER A 438 4.50 1.37 10.49
N ASN A 439 4.31 2.04 11.62
CA ASN A 439 4.75 1.55 12.92
C ASN A 439 4.05 0.23 13.24
N GLU A 440 4.75 -0.71 13.82
CA GLU A 440 4.19 -1.99 14.26
C GLU A 440 3.56 -1.82 15.65
N ILE A 441 2.24 -1.87 15.70
CA ILE A 441 1.49 -1.80 16.95
C ILE A 441 1.71 -3.09 17.75
N GLU A 442 2.00 -2.98 19.04
CA GLU A 442 2.15 -4.14 19.90
C GLU A 442 0.80 -4.79 20.18
N THR A 443 0.68 -6.08 19.90
CA THR A 443 -0.54 -6.89 20.07
C THR A 443 -0.14 -8.30 20.48
N ASP A 444 -1.11 -9.06 20.97
CA ASP A 444 -0.93 -10.50 21.13
C ASP A 444 -0.85 -11.22 19.75
N ASN A 445 -0.67 -12.55 19.78
CA ASN A 445 -0.60 -13.38 18.57
C ASN A 445 -1.91 -13.46 17.77
N ARG A 446 -3.01 -12.92 18.31
CA ARG A 446 -4.32 -12.79 17.64
C ARG A 446 -4.59 -11.35 17.17
N PHE A 447 -3.56 -10.53 17.13
CA PHE A 447 -3.64 -9.11 16.75
C PHE A 447 -4.52 -8.26 17.65
N LYS A 448 -4.80 -8.73 18.87
CA LYS A 448 -5.64 -8.07 19.86
C LYS A 448 -4.77 -7.25 20.82
N LEU A 449 -5.26 -6.08 21.25
CA LEU A 449 -4.65 -5.32 22.34
C LEU A 449 -4.83 -6.02 23.67
N GLN A 450 -3.85 -5.89 24.56
CA GLN A 450 -4.04 -6.28 25.96
C GLN A 450 -5.19 -5.46 26.57
N HIS A 451 -6.07 -6.12 27.28
CA HIS A 451 -7.17 -5.50 28.02
C HIS A 451 -8.23 -4.75 27.17
N ALA A 452 -8.26 -4.94 25.86
CA ALA A 452 -9.25 -4.34 24.96
C ALA A 452 -9.66 -5.29 23.84
N ASP A 453 -10.96 -5.25 23.47
CA ASP A 453 -11.47 -6.00 22.31
C ASP A 453 -11.28 -5.18 21.01
N ILE A 454 -10.08 -4.66 20.84
CA ILE A 454 -9.62 -3.93 19.65
C ILE A 454 -8.50 -4.72 19.01
N TYR A 455 -8.60 -4.93 17.70
CA TYR A 455 -7.66 -5.69 16.89
C TYR A 455 -7.00 -4.77 15.87
N PHE A 456 -5.68 -4.85 15.73
CA PHE A 456 -4.91 -4.08 14.75
C PHE A 456 -4.36 -5.01 13.69
N ILE A 457 -4.80 -4.84 12.43
CA ILE A 457 -4.42 -5.71 11.31
C ILE A 457 -3.96 -4.91 10.08
N GLY A 458 -3.34 -5.59 9.14
CA GLY A 458 -2.95 -5.04 7.85
C GLY A 458 -1.74 -4.11 7.89
N ASP A 459 -1.52 -3.40 6.78
CA ASP A 459 -0.33 -2.57 6.53
C ASP A 459 -0.27 -1.33 7.45
N GLY A 460 -1.42 -0.71 7.75
CA GLY A 460 -1.47 0.47 8.63
C GLY A 460 -1.02 0.21 10.05
N ALA A 461 -1.22 -1.00 10.55
CA ALA A 461 -0.79 -1.45 11.87
C ALA A 461 0.63 -2.06 11.88
N GLY A 462 1.33 -2.04 10.74
CA GLY A 462 2.66 -2.63 10.61
C GLY A 462 2.69 -4.17 10.60
N LYS A 463 1.53 -4.83 10.51
CA LYS A 463 1.42 -6.29 10.56
C LYS A 463 1.60 -6.98 9.20
N ALA A 464 1.29 -6.27 8.12
CA ALA A 464 1.43 -6.78 6.75
C ALA A 464 2.04 -5.72 5.84
N GLY A 465 2.62 -6.11 4.71
CA GLY A 465 3.15 -5.23 3.67
C GLY A 465 2.89 -5.79 2.27
N ASN A 466 1.98 -6.76 2.19
CA ASN A 466 1.58 -7.50 0.99
C ASN A 466 0.08 -7.79 1.08
N ILE A 467 -0.62 -7.71 -0.04
CA ILE A 467 -2.08 -7.84 -0.13
C ILE A 467 -2.56 -9.20 0.40
N VAL A 468 -1.87 -10.29 0.07
CA VAL A 468 -2.26 -11.66 0.43
C VAL A 468 -2.07 -11.94 1.92
N VAL A 469 -1.12 -11.29 2.58
CA VAL A 469 -0.85 -11.44 4.03
C VAL A 469 -1.62 -10.43 4.88
N ALA A 470 -2.25 -9.43 4.26
CA ALA A 470 -3.01 -8.41 4.97
C ALA A 470 -4.30 -8.98 5.57
#